data_a1873ac9346189df375aa648973a21c1
#
_entry.id   a1873ac9346189df375aa648973a21c1
#
_cell.length_a   1.000
_cell.length_b   1.000
_cell.length_c   1.000
_cell.angle_alpha   90.00
_cell.angle_beta   90.00
_cell.angle_gamma   90.00
#
_symmetry.space_group_name_H-M   'P 1'
#
loop_
_entity.id
_entity.type
_entity.pdbx_description
1 polymer ?
#
loop_
_entity_poly.entity_id
_entity_poly.type
_entity_poly.pdbx_seq_one_letter_code
_entity_poly.pdbx_strand_id
1 'polypeptide(L)'
;DPAILGNAVKLRELIETRLIPNFNFQRMTQLAMGRNWAKASPDQQAALTKEFQTLLVRTYSGALANFRNNTIDYRPLRMQSADTDVTVKTVVNQANGQGIPIDYSMEKAADGSWKAYDVVVAGVSLVTNYREEFNTVVRDQGVDALVKQLQSKNR
;
A
#
# COMPACT_ATOMS: atom_id res chain seq x y z
N ASP A 1 -0.88 11.94 -17.62
CA ASP A 1 -1.60 12.02 -18.89
C ASP A 1 -3.11 11.98 -18.62
N PRO A 2 -3.86 13.07 -19.00
CA PRO A 2 -5.32 13.15 -18.79
C PRO A 2 -6.10 12.03 -19.49
N ALA A 3 -5.58 11.50 -20.61
CA ALA A 3 -6.22 10.42 -21.34
C ALA A 3 -6.18 9.10 -20.58
N ILE A 4 -5.17 8.91 -19.71
CA ILE A 4 -5.07 7.73 -18.85
C ILE A 4 -5.96 7.90 -17.62
N LEU A 5 -5.91 9.06 -16.97
CA LEU A 5 -6.66 9.32 -15.75
C LEU A 5 -8.18 9.32 -15.95
N GLY A 6 -8.64 9.63 -17.16
CA GLY A 6 -10.07 9.58 -17.52
C GLY A 6 -10.55 8.20 -17.98
N ASN A 7 -9.70 7.22 -18.07
CA ASN A 7 -10.04 5.88 -18.57
C ASN A 7 -9.70 4.81 -17.51
N ALA A 8 -10.74 4.19 -16.95
CA ALA A 8 -10.60 3.21 -15.88
C ALA A 8 -9.75 2.00 -16.25
N VAL A 9 -9.83 1.55 -17.51
CA VAL A 9 -9.03 0.39 -18.00
C VAL A 9 -7.56 0.76 -18.08
N LYS A 10 -7.24 1.90 -18.68
CA LYS A 10 -5.86 2.39 -18.80
C LYS A 10 -5.26 2.72 -17.43
N LEU A 11 -6.05 3.25 -16.51
CA LEU A 11 -5.61 3.52 -15.15
C LEU A 11 -5.28 2.22 -14.42
N ARG A 12 -6.10 1.19 -14.56
CA ARG A 12 -5.83 -0.13 -14.00
C ARG A 12 -4.54 -0.73 -14.56
N GLU A 13 -4.37 -0.71 -15.87
CA GLU A 13 -3.12 -1.16 -16.52
C GLU A 13 -1.90 -0.44 -15.98
N LEU A 14 -1.98 0.87 -15.80
CA LEU A 14 -0.88 1.67 -15.24
C LEU A 14 -0.55 1.24 -13.81
N ILE A 15 -1.57 1.01 -13.00
CA ILE A 15 -1.40 0.53 -11.62
C ILE A 15 -0.74 -0.85 -11.62
N GLU A 16 -1.23 -1.78 -12.44
CA GLU A 16 -0.72 -3.14 -12.52
C GLU A 16 0.72 -3.21 -13.03
N THR A 17 1.09 -2.35 -13.99
CA THR A 17 2.42 -2.38 -14.62
C THR A 17 3.44 -1.48 -13.93
N ARG A 18 3.03 -0.43 -13.26
CA ARG A 18 3.94 0.60 -12.70
C ARG A 18 3.92 0.69 -11.18
N LEU A 19 2.78 0.47 -10.55
CA LEU A 19 2.67 0.59 -9.09
C LEU A 19 2.87 -0.75 -8.39
N ILE A 20 2.09 -1.75 -8.73
CA ILE A 20 2.10 -3.05 -8.04
C ILE A 20 3.50 -3.67 -7.96
N PRO A 21 4.34 -3.68 -9.03
CA PRO A 21 5.67 -4.26 -8.94
C PRO A 21 6.62 -3.57 -7.96
N ASN A 22 6.32 -2.34 -7.56
CA ASN A 22 7.16 -1.56 -6.65
C ASN A 22 6.73 -1.68 -5.18
N PHE A 23 5.70 -2.47 -4.89
CA PHE A 23 5.19 -2.71 -3.55
C PHE A 23 5.38 -4.17 -3.16
N ASN A 24 5.70 -4.40 -1.88
CA ASN A 24 5.71 -5.74 -1.30
C ASN A 24 4.40 -5.95 -0.54
N PHE A 25 3.37 -6.40 -1.22
CA PHE A 25 2.05 -6.60 -0.62
C PHE A 25 2.03 -7.72 0.42
N GLN A 26 2.86 -8.73 0.28
CA GLN A 26 3.01 -9.77 1.30
C GLN A 26 3.54 -9.19 2.61
N ARG A 27 4.57 -8.36 2.52
CA ARG A 27 5.13 -7.67 3.69
C ARG A 27 4.13 -6.71 4.33
N MET A 28 3.39 -5.96 3.50
CA MET A 28 2.34 -5.07 3.96
C MET A 28 1.25 -5.83 4.72
N THR A 29 0.81 -6.95 4.17
CA THR A 29 -0.21 -7.82 4.79
C THR A 29 0.30 -8.43 6.08
N GLN A 30 1.54 -8.89 6.09
CA GLN A 30 2.20 -9.41 7.29
C GLN A 30 2.21 -8.39 8.42
N LEU A 31 2.55 -7.15 8.12
CA LEU A 31 2.59 -6.07 9.10
C LEU A 31 1.18 -5.66 9.57
N ALA A 32 0.21 -5.66 8.67
CA ALA A 32 -1.19 -5.39 9.02
C ALA A 32 -1.78 -6.50 9.88
N MET A 33 -1.40 -7.74 9.67
CA MET A 33 -1.81 -8.89 10.49
C MET A 33 -1.10 -8.91 11.85
N GLY A 34 0.11 -8.36 11.94
CA GLY A 34 0.91 -8.40 13.16
C GLY A 34 1.13 -9.84 13.64
N ARG A 35 0.88 -10.10 14.92
CA ARG A 35 1.02 -11.45 15.52
C ARG A 35 0.12 -12.51 14.87
N ASN A 36 -0.97 -12.09 14.28
CA ASN A 36 -1.94 -13.02 13.67
C ASN A 36 -1.44 -13.63 12.36
N TRP A 37 -0.39 -13.06 11.76
CA TRP A 37 0.23 -13.64 10.56
C TRP A 37 0.73 -15.06 10.80
N ALA A 38 1.38 -15.29 11.94
CA ALA A 38 1.88 -16.62 12.31
C ALA A 38 0.75 -17.64 12.57
N LYS A 39 -0.45 -17.17 12.89
CA LYS A 39 -1.62 -18.03 13.10
C LYS A 39 -2.29 -18.45 11.80
N ALA A 40 -2.02 -17.75 10.71
CA ALA A 40 -2.59 -18.05 9.40
C ALA A 40 -1.80 -19.15 8.71
N SER A 41 -2.51 -20.09 8.06
CA SER A 41 -1.89 -21.08 7.21
C SER A 41 -1.27 -20.45 5.96
N PRO A 42 -0.36 -21.14 5.23
CA PRO A 42 0.17 -20.60 3.97
C PRO A 42 -0.92 -20.22 2.96
N ASP A 43 -1.99 -21.00 2.86
CA ASP A 43 -3.11 -20.70 1.97
C ASP A 43 -3.88 -19.46 2.43
N GLN A 44 -4.09 -19.31 3.74
CA GLN A 44 -4.71 -18.12 4.31
C GLN A 44 -3.83 -16.88 4.11
N GLN A 45 -2.53 -17.01 4.30
CA GLN A 45 -1.57 -15.92 4.07
C GLN A 45 -1.60 -15.45 2.61
N ALA A 46 -1.65 -16.38 1.66
CA ALA A 46 -1.76 -16.07 0.23
C ALA A 46 -3.09 -15.38 -0.10
N ALA A 47 -4.19 -15.87 0.45
CA ALA A 47 -5.52 -15.29 0.26
C ALA A 47 -5.60 -13.87 0.86
N LEU A 48 -5.08 -13.68 2.07
CA LEU A 48 -5.04 -12.37 2.72
C LEU A 48 -4.21 -11.36 1.92
N THR A 49 -3.06 -11.78 1.43
CA THR A 49 -2.18 -10.92 0.61
C THR A 49 -2.90 -10.47 -0.66
N LYS A 50 -3.54 -11.39 -1.36
CA LYS A 50 -4.29 -11.10 -2.59
C LYS A 50 -5.46 -10.15 -2.32
N GLU A 51 -6.26 -10.44 -1.31
CA GLU A 51 -7.45 -9.65 -1.00
C GLU A 51 -7.10 -8.27 -0.44
N PHE A 52 -6.04 -8.17 0.36
CA PHE A 52 -5.57 -6.89 0.86
C PHE A 52 -5.00 -6.02 -0.26
N GLN A 53 -4.24 -6.60 -1.18
CA GLN A 53 -3.78 -5.91 -2.39
C GLN A 53 -4.97 -5.35 -3.18
N THR A 54 -5.97 -6.17 -3.44
CA THR A 54 -7.18 -5.76 -4.18
C THR A 54 -7.90 -4.63 -3.46
N LEU A 55 -8.05 -4.74 -2.14
CA LEU A 55 -8.69 -3.70 -1.32
C LEU A 55 -7.95 -2.36 -1.43
N LEU A 56 -6.63 -2.37 -1.28
CA LEU A 56 -5.82 -1.16 -1.36
C LEU A 56 -5.88 -0.53 -2.75
N VAL A 57 -5.74 -1.33 -3.80
CA VAL A 57 -5.81 -0.84 -5.18
C VAL A 57 -7.18 -0.23 -5.46
N ARG A 58 -8.27 -0.87 -5.06
CA ARG A 58 -9.63 -0.35 -5.27
C ARG A 58 -9.90 0.91 -4.46
N THR A 59 -9.46 0.94 -3.22
CA THR A 59 -9.69 2.07 -2.32
C THR A 59 -8.93 3.33 -2.78
N TYR A 60 -7.70 3.16 -3.24
CA TYR A 60 -6.82 4.30 -3.55
C TYR A 60 -6.67 4.62 -5.04
N SER A 61 -7.14 3.76 -5.96
CA SER A 61 -7.07 4.03 -7.40
C SER A 61 -7.87 5.28 -7.79
N GLY A 62 -9.02 5.50 -7.16
CA GLY A 62 -9.82 6.71 -7.38
C GLY A 62 -9.10 7.99 -6.98
N ALA A 63 -8.31 7.94 -5.91
CA ALA A 63 -7.51 9.08 -5.48
C ALA A 63 -6.45 9.47 -6.53
N LEU A 64 -5.87 8.49 -7.24
CA LEU A 64 -4.88 8.76 -8.28
C LEU A 64 -5.47 9.57 -9.45
N ALA A 65 -6.75 9.36 -9.76
CA ALA A 65 -7.43 10.13 -10.80
C ALA A 65 -7.56 11.62 -10.46
N ASN A 66 -7.52 11.96 -9.18
CA ASN A 66 -7.63 13.33 -8.67
C ASN A 66 -6.29 14.08 -8.64
N PHE A 67 -5.18 13.39 -8.87
CA PHE A 67 -3.83 14.00 -8.87
C PHE A 67 -3.49 14.69 -10.20
N ARG A 68 -4.45 15.34 -10.82
CA ARG A 68 -4.20 16.15 -12.02
C ARG A 68 -3.51 17.45 -11.63
N ASN A 69 -2.46 17.80 -12.39
CA ASN A 69 -1.71 19.05 -12.20
C ASN A 69 -1.02 19.17 -10.84
N ASN A 70 -0.80 18.06 -10.16
CA ASN A 70 -0.03 18.04 -8.93
C ASN A 70 1.45 17.84 -9.24
N THR A 71 2.30 18.44 -8.42
CA THR A 71 3.76 18.23 -8.47
C THR A 71 4.19 17.46 -7.24
N ILE A 72 5.29 16.72 -7.35
CA ILE A 72 5.86 15.95 -6.25
C ILE A 72 7.25 16.46 -5.94
N ASP A 73 7.45 16.95 -4.72
CA ASP A 73 8.75 17.34 -4.21
C ASP A 73 9.33 16.20 -3.39
N TYR A 74 10.54 15.79 -3.72
CA TYR A 74 11.29 14.78 -2.98
C TYR A 74 12.17 15.46 -1.94
N ARG A 75 12.05 15.03 -0.70
CA ARG A 75 12.95 15.49 0.36
C ARG A 75 14.30 14.76 0.25
N PRO A 76 15.40 15.40 0.68
CA PRO A 76 16.71 14.75 0.63
C PRO A 76 16.72 13.42 1.38
N LEU A 77 17.21 12.37 0.74
CA LEU A 77 17.37 11.05 1.33
C LEU A 77 18.84 10.84 1.65
N ARG A 78 19.14 10.63 2.93
CA ARG A 78 20.47 10.23 3.39
C ARG A 78 20.51 8.73 3.56
N MET A 79 21.17 8.06 2.63
CA MET A 79 21.20 6.61 2.56
C MET A 79 22.65 6.16 2.34
N GLN A 80 23.05 5.10 3.05
CA GLN A 80 24.33 4.43 2.86
C GLN A 80 24.12 3.19 2.00
N SER A 81 25.19 2.72 1.34
CA SER A 81 25.11 1.55 0.46
C SER A 81 24.72 0.25 1.18
N ALA A 82 24.96 0.17 2.48
CA ALA A 82 24.60 -0.99 3.31
C ALA A 82 23.16 -0.95 3.84
N ASP A 83 22.44 0.17 3.65
CA ASP A 83 21.08 0.31 4.14
C ASP A 83 20.12 -0.62 3.38
N THR A 84 19.25 -1.29 4.12
CA THR A 84 18.22 -2.20 3.57
C THR A 84 16.81 -1.72 3.87
N ASP A 85 16.66 -0.65 4.64
CA ASP A 85 15.38 -0.06 5.02
C ASP A 85 15.55 1.46 5.07
N VAL A 86 14.75 2.17 4.29
CA VAL A 86 14.80 3.65 4.23
C VAL A 86 13.39 4.21 4.13
N THR A 87 13.24 5.47 4.54
CA THR A 87 12.00 6.22 4.33
C THR A 87 12.23 7.30 3.28
N VAL A 88 11.51 7.21 2.19
CA VAL A 88 11.50 8.24 1.13
C VAL A 88 10.38 9.22 1.44
N LYS A 89 10.76 10.47 1.73
CA LYS A 89 9.81 11.53 2.08
C LYS A 89 9.49 12.38 0.88
N THR A 90 8.21 12.58 0.62
CA THR A 90 7.73 13.43 -0.47
C THR A 90 6.66 14.38 0.03
N VAL A 91 6.43 15.44 -0.75
CA VAL A 91 5.29 16.34 -0.57
C VAL A 91 4.59 16.44 -1.91
N VAL A 92 3.31 16.09 -1.94
CA VAL A 92 2.48 16.27 -3.13
C VAL A 92 1.82 17.63 -3.05
N ASN A 93 2.17 18.51 -3.98
CA ASN A 93 1.64 19.87 -4.05
C ASN A 93 0.38 19.88 -4.90
N GLN A 94 -0.73 20.27 -4.30
CA GLN A 94 -2.02 20.39 -4.98
C GLN A 94 -2.16 21.74 -5.67
N ALA A 95 -3.08 21.82 -6.64
CA ALA A 95 -3.37 23.05 -7.37
C ALA A 95 -3.84 24.21 -6.45
N ASN A 96 -4.43 23.88 -5.29
CA ASN A 96 -4.84 24.85 -4.27
C ASN A 96 -3.71 25.36 -3.38
N GLY A 97 -2.46 24.95 -3.65
CA GLY A 97 -1.28 25.35 -2.89
C GLY A 97 -1.00 24.56 -1.62
N GLN A 98 -1.86 23.60 -1.23
CA GLN A 98 -1.61 22.76 -0.07
C GLN A 98 -0.68 21.60 -0.41
N GLY A 99 0.35 21.39 0.41
CA GLY A 99 1.24 20.23 0.32
C GLY A 99 0.75 19.11 1.22
N ILE A 100 0.68 17.90 0.68
CA ILE A 100 0.38 16.69 1.45
C ILE A 100 1.66 15.88 1.59
N PRO A 101 2.19 15.68 2.82
CA PRO A 101 3.35 14.82 3.01
C PRO A 101 2.94 13.36 2.78
N ILE A 102 3.71 12.66 1.95
CA ILE A 102 3.56 11.23 1.70
C ILE A 102 4.93 10.60 1.85
N ASP A 103 5.07 9.73 2.85
CA ASP A 103 6.30 9.02 3.14
C ASP A 103 6.16 7.56 2.72
N TYR A 104 7.18 7.04 2.05
CA TYR A 104 7.23 5.65 1.62
C TYR A 104 8.27 4.90 2.45
N SER A 105 7.84 3.88 3.19
CA SER A 105 8.75 2.97 3.86
C SER A 105 9.21 1.92 2.85
N MET A 106 10.49 1.90 2.55
CA MET A 106 11.09 1.08 1.51
C MET A 106 12.06 0.07 2.11
N GLU A 107 12.02 -1.14 1.59
CA GLU A 107 12.85 -2.26 2.02
C GLU A 107 13.50 -2.89 0.80
N LYS A 108 14.79 -3.27 0.93
CA LYS A 108 15.54 -3.91 -0.14
C LYS A 108 15.15 -5.39 -0.23
N ALA A 109 14.69 -5.82 -1.40
CA ALA A 109 14.37 -7.22 -1.66
C ALA A 109 15.64 -8.06 -1.92
N ALA A 110 15.48 -9.39 -1.91
CA ALA A 110 16.58 -10.32 -2.13
C ALA A 110 17.28 -10.14 -3.49
N ASP A 111 16.55 -9.69 -4.51
CA ASP A 111 17.07 -9.40 -5.86
C ASP A 111 17.77 -8.05 -5.96
N GLY A 112 17.87 -7.29 -4.86
CA GLY A 112 18.46 -5.96 -4.82
C GLY A 112 17.52 -4.82 -5.16
N SER A 113 16.29 -5.08 -5.58
CA SER A 113 15.30 -4.04 -5.85
C SER A 113 14.70 -3.48 -4.56
N TRP A 114 14.27 -2.22 -4.62
CA TRP A 114 13.58 -1.58 -3.51
C TRP A 114 12.07 -1.69 -3.69
N LYS A 115 11.38 -2.11 -2.60
CA LYS A 115 9.93 -2.25 -2.57
C LYS A 115 9.34 -1.46 -1.42
N ALA A 116 8.23 -0.78 -1.66
CA ALA A 116 7.49 -0.13 -0.59
C ALA A 116 6.68 -1.15 0.21
N TYR A 117 6.72 -1.05 1.53
CA TYR A 117 5.94 -1.90 2.44
C TYR A 117 4.99 -1.11 3.33
N ASP A 118 5.02 0.21 3.25
CA ASP A 118 4.04 1.08 3.87
C ASP A 118 4.02 2.44 3.17
N VAL A 119 2.91 3.12 3.25
CA VAL A 119 2.72 4.50 2.79
C VAL A 119 2.08 5.28 3.92
N VAL A 120 2.73 6.37 4.33
CA VAL A 120 2.23 7.25 5.39
C VAL A 120 1.75 8.55 4.75
N VAL A 121 0.44 8.76 4.74
CA VAL A 121 -0.20 9.93 4.12
C VAL A 121 -0.64 10.90 5.22
N ALA A 122 -0.07 12.10 5.22
CA ALA A 122 -0.35 13.12 6.24
C ALA A 122 -0.22 12.57 7.68
N GLY A 123 0.80 11.74 7.92
CA GLY A 123 1.08 11.13 9.22
C GLY A 123 0.32 9.84 9.52
N VAL A 124 -0.56 9.37 8.62
CA VAL A 124 -1.35 8.15 8.83
C VAL A 124 -0.78 7.01 7.99
N SER A 125 -0.31 5.95 8.66
CA SER A 125 0.18 4.72 8.01
C SER A 125 -0.98 3.89 7.49
N LEU A 126 -0.91 3.47 6.21
CA LEU A 126 -1.90 2.58 5.62
C LEU A 126 -1.94 1.23 6.35
N VAL A 127 -0.78 0.65 6.58
CA VAL A 127 -0.66 -0.67 7.23
C VAL A 127 -1.20 -0.62 8.65
N THR A 128 -0.79 0.36 9.44
CA THR A 128 -1.22 0.50 10.84
C THR A 128 -2.72 0.79 10.94
N ASN A 129 -3.27 1.52 9.98
CA ASN A 129 -4.70 1.84 9.94
C ASN A 129 -5.58 0.57 9.86
N TYR A 130 -5.11 -0.46 9.17
CA TYR A 130 -5.85 -1.73 9.06
C TYR A 130 -5.54 -2.72 10.18
N ARG A 131 -4.44 -2.54 10.89
CA ARG A 131 -3.97 -3.51 11.91
C ARG A 131 -4.99 -3.73 13.01
N GLU A 132 -5.59 -2.68 13.52
CA GLU A 132 -6.56 -2.77 14.61
C GLU A 132 -7.84 -3.50 14.14
N GLU A 133 -8.35 -3.15 12.97
CA GLU A 133 -9.50 -3.81 12.36
C GLU A 133 -9.24 -5.31 12.14
N PHE A 134 -8.11 -5.64 11.53
CA PHE A 134 -7.74 -7.03 11.27
C PHE A 134 -7.58 -7.83 12.56
N ASN A 135 -6.92 -7.24 13.56
CA ASN A 135 -6.74 -7.89 14.86
C ASN A 135 -8.08 -8.16 15.54
N THR A 136 -9.01 -7.23 15.50
CA THR A 136 -10.34 -7.38 16.06
C THR A 136 -11.11 -8.51 15.40
N VAL A 137 -11.14 -8.58 14.08
CA VAL A 137 -11.84 -9.64 13.34
C VAL A 137 -11.23 -10.99 13.61
N VAL A 138 -9.90 -11.12 13.59
CA VAL A 138 -9.22 -12.39 13.84
C VAL A 138 -9.45 -12.86 15.29
N ARG A 139 -9.38 -11.96 16.25
CA ARG A 139 -9.62 -12.28 17.66
C ARG A 139 -11.05 -12.78 17.89
N ASP A 140 -12.04 -12.13 17.29
CA ASP A 140 -13.45 -12.40 17.57
C ASP A 140 -14.03 -13.49 16.67
N GLN A 141 -13.54 -13.64 15.44
CA GLN A 141 -14.15 -14.50 14.42
C GLN A 141 -13.17 -15.45 13.71
N GLY A 142 -11.85 -15.24 13.86
CA GLY A 142 -10.81 -16.06 13.24
C GLY A 142 -10.32 -15.55 11.89
N VAL A 143 -9.25 -16.17 11.38
CA VAL A 143 -8.57 -15.76 10.14
C VAL A 143 -9.48 -15.93 8.92
N ASP A 144 -10.22 -17.04 8.82
CA ASP A 144 -11.13 -17.27 7.68
C ASP A 144 -12.21 -16.21 7.57
N ALA A 145 -12.70 -15.71 8.71
CA ALA A 145 -13.68 -14.63 8.72
C ALA A 145 -13.09 -13.34 8.14
N LEU A 146 -11.82 -13.03 8.43
CA LEU A 146 -11.14 -11.88 7.84
C LEU A 146 -11.00 -12.04 6.33
N VAL A 147 -10.60 -13.21 5.84
CA VAL A 147 -10.53 -13.50 4.40
C VAL A 147 -11.88 -13.24 3.73
N LYS A 148 -12.96 -13.78 4.30
CA LYS A 148 -14.32 -13.59 3.77
C LYS A 148 -14.76 -12.14 3.79
N GLN A 149 -14.43 -11.41 4.85
CA GLN A 149 -14.75 -9.99 4.96
C GLN A 149 -14.05 -9.17 3.86
N LEU A 150 -12.77 -9.42 3.61
CA LEU A 150 -12.02 -8.76 2.56
C LEU A 150 -12.58 -9.11 1.17
N GLN A 151 -12.89 -10.38 0.92
CA GLN A 151 -13.53 -10.82 -0.31
C GLN A 151 -14.86 -10.10 -0.55
N SER A 152 -15.65 -9.93 0.49
CA SER A 152 -16.93 -9.21 0.41
C SER A 152 -16.74 -7.73 0.06
N LYS A 153 -15.76 -7.08 0.66
CA LYS A 153 -15.42 -5.68 0.36
C LYS A 153 -14.91 -5.49 -1.07
N ASN A 154 -14.33 -6.51 -1.67
CA ASN A 154 -13.72 -6.48 -3.00
C ASN A 154 -14.67 -6.85 -4.14
N ARG A 155 -15.91 -7.17 -3.86
CA ARG A 155 -16.94 -7.50 -4.86
C ARG A 155 -17.52 -6.28 -5.55
#